data_36e07edcb302bfdc98f073d12291aa99
#
_entry.id   36e07edcb302bfdc98f073d12291aa99
#
_cell.length_a   1.000
_cell.length_b   1.000
_cell.length_c   1.000
_cell.angle_alpha   90.00
_cell.angle_beta   90.00
_cell.angle_gamma   90.00
#
_symmetry.space_group_name_H-M   'P 1'
#
loop_
_entity.id
_entity.type
_entity.pdbx_description
1 polymer ?
#
loop_
_entity_poly.entity_id
_entity_poly.type
_entity_poly.pdbx_seq_one_letter_code
_entity_poly.pdbx_strand_id
1 'polypeptide(L)'
;RYRMTPGALRRDDTGTQCAQPGDRGTLRLAYRPPYDWAAMLWFLQTHLMKEVEAVEDGSWRRTVVLGRCRGWVSVSHLPQKNALQVTLSTSLTPVLPLLLRRLRDLFDLDAQPQRIAACLAQDPLLAPSLISHPGLRVPGAFDAFELGVRAIIGQQVTVKAATTVSSRFAAAFGEPCETPFADLTRYTAHPERIAALTVDDVC
;
A
#
# COMPACT_ATOMS: atom_id res chain seq x y z
N ARG A 1 -13.64 -3.90 13.02
CA ARG A 1 -14.75 -4.85 12.72
C ARG A 1 -15.22 -4.50 11.32
N TYR A 2 -15.12 -5.47 10.42
CA TYR A 2 -15.55 -5.36 9.03
C TYR A 2 -17.08 -5.34 8.98
N ARG A 3 -17.69 -4.27 8.43
CA ARG A 3 -19.13 -4.23 8.17
C ARG A 3 -19.45 -4.85 6.81
N MET A 4 -19.10 -6.11 6.65
CA MET A 4 -19.60 -6.96 5.57
C MET A 4 -20.45 -8.06 6.19
N THR A 5 -21.62 -8.32 5.63
CA THR A 5 -22.44 -9.43 6.10
C THR A 5 -21.78 -10.76 5.69
N PRO A 6 -21.88 -11.81 6.51
CA PRO A 6 -21.34 -13.13 6.15
C PRO A 6 -21.86 -13.69 4.82
N GLY A 7 -23.02 -13.25 4.36
CA GLY A 7 -23.61 -13.62 3.07
C GLY A 7 -22.93 -12.96 1.86
N ALA A 8 -22.24 -11.82 2.02
CA ALA A 8 -21.49 -11.19 0.95
C ALA A 8 -20.16 -11.89 0.67
N LEU A 9 -19.64 -12.64 1.68
CA LEU A 9 -18.42 -13.45 1.57
C LEU A 9 -18.69 -14.89 1.05
N ARG A 10 -19.95 -15.30 0.95
CA ARG A 10 -20.32 -16.71 0.69
C ARG A 10 -20.91 -16.93 -0.71
N ARG A 11 -20.98 -15.92 -1.57
CA ARG A 11 -21.37 -16.08 -2.96
C ARG A 11 -20.12 -16.30 -3.80
N ASP A 12 -20.03 -17.49 -4.36
CA ASP A 12 -19.18 -18.04 -5.40
C ASP A 12 -18.05 -18.97 -4.95
N ASP A 13 -18.52 -20.15 -4.49
CA ASP A 13 -17.72 -21.38 -4.53
C ASP A 13 -18.17 -22.21 -5.76
N THR A 14 -18.15 -21.60 -6.95
CA THR A 14 -18.32 -22.29 -8.24
C THR A 14 -17.51 -21.59 -9.31
N GLY A 15 -16.37 -22.20 -9.65
CA GLY A 15 -15.68 -21.95 -10.92
C GLY A 15 -14.78 -20.72 -10.91
N THR A 16 -13.52 -20.95 -11.13
CA THR A 16 -12.48 -19.96 -11.45
C THR A 16 -12.88 -19.21 -12.75
N GLN A 17 -13.82 -18.28 -12.68
CA GLN A 17 -13.99 -17.29 -13.73
C GLN A 17 -13.07 -16.11 -13.39
N CYS A 18 -12.11 -15.85 -14.27
CA CYS A 18 -11.40 -14.59 -14.27
C CYS A 18 -12.43 -13.45 -14.26
N ALA A 19 -12.47 -12.66 -13.18
CA ALA A 19 -13.32 -11.49 -13.08
C ALA A 19 -13.03 -10.55 -14.27
N GLN A 20 -14.09 -10.03 -14.91
CA GLN A 20 -13.94 -9.14 -16.05
C GLN A 20 -13.25 -7.83 -15.64
N PRO A 21 -12.47 -7.19 -16.53
CA PRO A 21 -11.85 -5.90 -16.26
C PRO A 21 -12.95 -4.84 -16.07
N GLY A 22 -13.28 -4.51 -14.83
CA GLY A 22 -14.34 -3.54 -14.50
C GLY A 22 -15.07 -3.84 -13.20
N ASP A 23 -15.01 -5.05 -12.71
CA ASP A 23 -15.67 -5.45 -11.48
C ASP A 23 -14.81 -5.02 -10.27
N ARG A 24 -15.35 -4.13 -9.41
CA ARG A 24 -14.66 -3.52 -8.28
C ARG A 24 -15.46 -3.64 -7.01
N GLY A 25 -14.78 -4.01 -5.93
CA GLY A 25 -15.30 -3.98 -4.58
C GLY A 25 -14.90 -2.69 -3.85
N THR A 26 -15.74 -2.22 -2.94
CA THR A 26 -15.41 -1.09 -2.07
C THR A 26 -15.69 -1.44 -0.63
N LEU A 27 -14.74 -1.12 0.26
CA LEU A 27 -14.86 -1.33 1.69
C LEU A 27 -14.23 -0.17 2.48
N ARG A 28 -14.37 -0.19 3.80
CA ARG A 28 -13.82 0.85 4.68
C ARG A 28 -12.97 0.23 5.77
N LEU A 29 -11.81 0.85 6.01
CA LEU A 29 -10.92 0.52 7.11
C LEU A 29 -10.96 1.66 8.13
N ALA A 30 -11.54 1.42 9.29
CA ALA A 30 -11.57 2.39 10.37
C ALA A 30 -10.19 2.54 11.03
N TYR A 31 -9.89 3.75 11.48
CA TYR A 31 -8.72 4.10 12.28
C TYR A 31 -9.14 4.87 13.54
N ARG A 32 -8.21 5.05 14.50
CA ARG A 32 -8.39 5.94 15.64
C ARG A 32 -7.91 7.34 15.30
N PRO A 33 -8.78 8.39 15.42
CA PRO A 33 -8.34 9.76 15.18
C PRO A 33 -7.41 10.27 16.31
N PRO A 34 -6.59 11.32 16.01
CA PRO A 34 -6.44 11.97 14.72
C PRO A 34 -5.64 11.15 13.71
N TYR A 35 -5.71 11.53 12.42
CA TYR A 35 -4.96 10.90 11.34
C TYR A 35 -4.54 11.95 10.32
N ASP A 36 -3.23 12.15 10.17
CA ASP A 36 -2.66 13.05 9.17
C ASP A 36 -2.51 12.32 7.83
N TRP A 37 -3.57 12.36 7.02
CA TRP A 37 -3.57 11.75 5.69
C TRP A 37 -2.65 12.46 4.72
N ALA A 38 -2.51 13.78 4.83
CA ALA A 38 -1.67 14.55 3.93
C ALA A 38 -0.19 14.18 4.11
N ALA A 39 0.28 14.06 5.35
CA ALA A 39 1.63 13.61 5.65
C ALA A 39 1.87 12.16 5.18
N MET A 40 0.89 11.27 5.36
CA MET A 40 0.95 9.89 4.86
C MET A 40 1.10 9.86 3.33
N LEU A 41 0.26 10.58 2.60
CA LEU A 41 0.35 10.65 1.14
C LEU A 41 1.66 11.27 0.67
N TRP A 42 2.13 12.33 1.32
CA TRP A 42 3.41 12.96 1.00
C TRP A 42 4.57 11.96 1.13
N PHE A 43 4.59 11.19 2.22
CA PHE A 43 5.59 10.14 2.42
C PHE A 43 5.53 9.10 1.30
N LEU A 44 4.35 8.56 1.01
CA LEU A 44 4.16 7.55 -0.04
C LEU A 44 4.55 8.09 -1.40
N GLN A 45 4.16 9.33 -1.73
CA GLN A 45 4.51 10.00 -2.99
C GLN A 45 6.02 10.18 -3.15
N THR A 46 6.72 10.52 -2.05
CA THR A 46 8.18 10.69 -2.06
C THR A 46 8.93 9.36 -2.29
N HIS A 47 8.30 8.23 -1.96
CA HIS A 47 8.89 6.89 -2.02
C HIS A 47 8.26 5.98 -3.09
N LEU A 48 7.52 6.53 -4.05
CA LEU A 48 6.83 5.74 -5.07
C LEU A 48 7.76 4.85 -5.89
N MET A 49 7.32 3.64 -6.14
CA MET A 49 7.81 2.79 -7.22
C MET A 49 6.88 2.98 -8.43
N LYS A 50 7.30 3.85 -9.38
CA LYS A 50 6.49 4.17 -10.57
C LYS A 50 6.07 2.92 -11.32
N GLU A 51 4.95 2.98 -12.01
CA GLU A 51 4.26 1.89 -12.72
C GLU A 51 3.62 0.84 -11.80
N VAL A 52 4.06 0.73 -10.54
CA VAL A 52 3.50 -0.14 -9.50
C VAL A 52 2.63 0.64 -8.53
N GLU A 53 3.04 1.86 -8.22
CA GLU A 53 2.36 2.75 -7.25
C GLU A 53 2.14 4.14 -7.84
N ALA A 54 1.06 4.78 -7.42
CA ALA A 54 0.75 6.16 -7.76
C ALA A 54 0.05 6.88 -6.61
N VAL A 55 0.23 8.20 -6.56
CA VAL A 55 -0.55 9.11 -5.72
C VAL A 55 -1.16 10.16 -6.62
N GLU A 56 -2.48 10.18 -6.72
CA GLU A 56 -3.24 11.11 -7.56
C GLU A 56 -4.59 11.41 -6.91
N ASP A 57 -5.07 12.63 -7.04
CA ASP A 57 -6.38 13.10 -6.52
C ASP A 57 -6.61 12.77 -5.05
N GLY A 58 -5.59 12.93 -4.20
CA GLY A 58 -5.68 12.63 -2.78
C GLY A 58 -5.81 11.14 -2.44
N SER A 59 -5.56 10.27 -3.39
CA SER A 59 -5.61 8.81 -3.26
C SER A 59 -4.27 8.17 -3.56
N TRP A 60 -3.93 7.12 -2.82
CA TRP A 60 -2.83 6.23 -3.15
C TRP A 60 -3.37 4.99 -3.86
N ARG A 61 -2.66 4.54 -4.88
CA ARG A 61 -3.03 3.39 -5.70
C ARG A 61 -1.83 2.48 -5.88
N ARG A 62 -2.09 1.18 -6.02
CA ARG A 62 -1.03 0.23 -6.41
C ARG A 62 -1.57 -1.03 -7.08
N THR A 63 -0.71 -1.67 -7.85
CA THR A 63 -0.90 -3.05 -8.29
C THR A 63 -0.57 -4.02 -7.15
N VAL A 64 -1.22 -5.16 -7.12
CA VAL A 64 -1.13 -6.14 -6.03
C VAL A 64 -0.94 -7.54 -6.60
N VAL A 65 0.06 -8.25 -6.07
CA VAL A 65 0.25 -9.69 -6.25
C VAL A 65 0.25 -10.33 -4.87
N LEU A 66 -0.70 -11.23 -4.62
CA LEU A 66 -0.79 -12.00 -3.37
C LEU A 66 -1.06 -13.47 -3.70
N GLY A 67 -0.02 -14.30 -3.61
CA GLY A 67 -0.08 -15.67 -4.10
C GLY A 67 -0.40 -15.70 -5.60
N ARG A 68 -1.49 -16.35 -5.97
CA ARG A 68 -1.95 -16.42 -7.38
C ARG A 68 -2.90 -15.30 -7.79
N CYS A 69 -3.35 -14.49 -6.83
CA CYS A 69 -4.27 -13.40 -7.09
C CYS A 69 -3.52 -12.14 -7.50
N ARG A 70 -4.00 -11.51 -8.57
CA ARG A 70 -3.42 -10.29 -9.15
C ARG A 70 -4.53 -9.26 -9.34
N GLY A 71 -4.20 -8.00 -9.11
CA GLY A 71 -5.16 -6.93 -9.26
C GLY A 71 -4.59 -5.58 -8.84
N TRP A 72 -5.48 -4.68 -8.46
CA TRP A 72 -5.12 -3.34 -8.02
C TRP A 72 -5.96 -2.91 -6.81
N VAL A 73 -5.46 -1.95 -6.08
CA VAL A 73 -6.14 -1.29 -4.96
C VAL A 73 -5.96 0.22 -5.06
N SER A 74 -7.00 0.96 -4.68
CA SER A 74 -6.98 2.41 -4.51
C SER A 74 -7.51 2.75 -3.13
N VAL A 75 -6.81 3.65 -2.43
CA VAL A 75 -7.13 4.05 -1.05
C VAL A 75 -7.27 5.55 -0.97
N SER A 76 -8.39 6.02 -0.45
CA SER A 76 -8.68 7.44 -0.22
C SER A 76 -9.16 7.68 1.20
N HIS A 77 -9.14 8.94 1.64
CA HIS A 77 -9.49 9.32 3.00
C HIS A 77 -10.96 9.70 3.14
N LEU A 78 -11.60 9.23 4.20
CA LEU A 78 -12.96 9.60 4.61
C LEU A 78 -12.93 10.19 6.03
N PRO A 79 -12.49 11.46 6.18
CA PRO A 79 -12.26 12.06 7.51
C PRO A 79 -13.51 12.07 8.40
N GLN A 80 -14.70 12.36 7.85
CA GLN A 80 -15.96 12.37 8.60
C GLN A 80 -16.36 11.00 9.16
N LYS A 81 -15.73 9.91 8.67
CA LYS A 81 -16.01 8.54 9.11
C LYS A 81 -14.86 7.92 9.90
N ASN A 82 -13.78 8.68 10.12
CA ASN A 82 -12.53 8.17 10.70
C ASN A 82 -12.12 6.86 10.03
N ALA A 83 -12.09 6.86 8.68
CA ALA A 83 -11.85 5.67 7.89
C ALA A 83 -11.09 5.98 6.59
N LEU A 84 -10.40 4.98 6.06
CA LEU A 84 -9.95 4.94 4.69
C LEU A 84 -10.96 4.16 3.85
N GLN A 85 -11.28 4.68 2.67
CA GLN A 85 -12.04 3.94 1.65
C GLN A 85 -11.06 3.16 0.79
N VAL A 86 -11.27 1.87 0.67
CA VAL A 86 -10.48 0.98 -0.16
C VAL A 86 -11.36 0.49 -1.30
N THR A 87 -10.94 0.79 -2.52
CA THR A 87 -11.52 0.23 -3.75
C THR A 87 -10.51 -0.74 -4.35
N LEU A 88 -10.95 -1.92 -4.75
CA LEU A 88 -10.07 -2.98 -5.24
C LEU A 88 -10.72 -3.76 -6.39
N SER A 89 -9.90 -4.39 -7.22
CA SER A 89 -10.39 -5.35 -8.21
C SER A 89 -10.94 -6.60 -7.52
N THR A 90 -12.06 -7.14 -8.01
CA THR A 90 -12.70 -8.35 -7.43
C THR A 90 -11.82 -9.60 -7.50
N SER A 91 -10.83 -9.62 -8.40
CA SER A 91 -9.80 -10.67 -8.47
C SER A 91 -9.01 -10.86 -7.16
N LEU A 92 -8.99 -9.85 -6.28
CA LEU A 92 -8.34 -9.92 -4.97
C LEU A 92 -9.25 -10.43 -3.85
N THR A 93 -10.52 -10.73 -4.13
CA THR A 93 -11.48 -11.21 -3.13
C THR A 93 -11.01 -12.47 -2.38
N PRO A 94 -10.40 -13.49 -3.04
CA PRO A 94 -9.94 -14.68 -2.35
C PRO A 94 -8.85 -14.42 -1.29
N VAL A 95 -8.07 -13.34 -1.46
CA VAL A 95 -6.98 -12.95 -0.57
C VAL A 95 -7.30 -11.70 0.25
N LEU A 96 -8.56 -11.32 0.31
CA LEU A 96 -9.01 -10.10 0.98
C LEU A 96 -8.53 -9.97 2.44
N PRO A 97 -8.59 -10.99 3.31
CA PRO A 97 -8.10 -10.85 4.68
C PRO A 97 -6.62 -10.47 4.75
N LEU A 98 -5.78 -11.07 3.90
CA LEU A 98 -4.35 -10.75 3.83
C LEU A 98 -4.11 -9.34 3.28
N LEU A 99 -4.82 -8.97 2.22
CA LEU A 99 -4.76 -7.62 1.65
C LEU A 99 -5.11 -6.56 2.69
N LEU A 100 -6.21 -6.76 3.44
CA LEU A 100 -6.65 -5.82 4.46
C LEU A 100 -5.65 -5.69 5.60
N ARG A 101 -5.01 -6.79 6.01
CA ARG A 101 -3.94 -6.75 7.00
C ARG A 101 -2.77 -5.91 6.49
N ARG A 102 -2.27 -6.16 5.27
CA ARG A 102 -1.17 -5.37 4.68
C ARG A 102 -1.50 -3.88 4.57
N LEU A 103 -2.74 -3.54 4.20
CA LEU A 103 -3.18 -2.14 4.17
C LEU A 103 -3.24 -1.53 5.57
N ARG A 104 -3.70 -2.27 6.58
CA ARG A 104 -3.70 -1.80 7.97
C ARG A 104 -2.29 -1.53 8.48
N ASP A 105 -1.36 -2.44 8.16
CA ASP A 105 0.04 -2.32 8.54
C ASP A 105 0.71 -1.15 7.79
N LEU A 106 0.49 -1.01 6.47
CA LEU A 106 1.03 0.09 5.67
C LEU A 106 0.58 1.46 6.17
N PHE A 107 -0.71 1.62 6.46
CA PHE A 107 -1.30 2.89 6.89
C PHE A 107 -1.32 3.07 8.42
N ASP A 108 -0.71 2.18 9.18
CA ASP A 108 -0.66 2.22 10.65
C ASP A 108 -2.04 2.46 11.30
N LEU A 109 -3.07 1.71 10.84
CA LEU A 109 -4.45 1.94 11.25
C LEU A 109 -4.76 1.43 12.66
N ASP A 110 -3.92 0.57 13.22
CA ASP A 110 -4.09 0.00 14.56
C ASP A 110 -3.43 0.84 15.66
N ALA A 111 -2.64 1.84 15.29
CA ALA A 111 -2.00 2.77 16.22
C ALA A 111 -3.01 3.41 17.19
N GLN A 112 -2.52 3.78 18.36
CA GLN A 112 -3.24 4.48 19.41
C GLN A 112 -2.68 5.90 19.57
N PRO A 113 -3.04 6.85 18.69
CA PRO A 113 -2.38 8.15 18.60
C PRO A 113 -2.40 8.94 19.90
N GLN A 114 -3.49 8.85 20.67
CA GLN A 114 -3.59 9.53 21.96
C GLN A 114 -2.59 8.99 23.00
N ARG A 115 -2.36 7.66 23.02
CA ARG A 115 -1.38 7.06 23.93
C ARG A 115 0.05 7.39 23.49
N ILE A 116 0.31 7.35 22.18
CA ILE A 116 1.60 7.73 21.60
C ILE A 116 1.89 9.19 21.93
N ALA A 117 0.93 10.09 21.69
CA ALA A 117 1.08 11.49 21.97
C ALA A 117 1.31 11.76 23.49
N ALA A 118 0.56 11.09 24.37
CA ALA A 118 0.75 11.23 25.81
C ALA A 118 2.14 10.77 26.31
N CYS A 119 2.71 9.75 25.66
CA CYS A 119 4.06 9.27 25.96
C CYS A 119 5.13 10.25 25.45
N LEU A 120 5.05 10.65 24.18
CA LEU A 120 6.04 11.51 23.54
C LEU A 120 6.01 12.96 24.06
N ALA A 121 4.83 13.44 24.52
CA ALA A 121 4.70 14.78 25.10
C ALA A 121 5.49 14.98 26.41
N GLN A 122 5.96 13.92 27.02
CA GLN A 122 6.83 14.00 28.20
C GLN A 122 8.25 14.51 27.86
N ASP A 123 8.63 14.40 26.60
CA ASP A 123 9.91 14.94 26.11
C ASP A 123 9.69 16.37 25.57
N PRO A 124 10.35 17.38 26.16
CA PRO A 124 10.19 18.78 25.74
C PRO A 124 10.68 19.06 24.30
N LEU A 125 11.53 18.19 23.73
CA LEU A 125 11.99 18.32 22.34
C LEU A 125 10.93 17.81 21.34
N LEU A 126 10.13 16.81 21.74
CA LEU A 126 9.12 16.19 20.89
C LEU A 126 7.74 16.86 21.02
N ALA A 127 7.43 17.42 22.19
CA ALA A 127 6.13 18.03 22.47
C ALA A 127 5.65 19.07 21.41
N PRO A 128 6.50 20.00 20.91
CA PRO A 128 6.11 20.95 19.89
C PRO A 128 5.70 20.28 18.57
N SER A 129 6.39 19.20 18.18
CA SER A 129 6.09 18.46 16.95
C SER A 129 4.74 17.76 16.99
N LEU A 130 4.31 17.27 18.16
CA LEU A 130 3.00 16.66 18.35
C LEU A 130 1.85 17.64 18.18
N ILE A 131 2.07 18.90 18.58
CA ILE A 131 1.09 19.98 18.42
C ILE A 131 0.98 20.38 16.95
N SER A 132 2.11 20.46 16.25
CA SER A 132 2.17 20.87 14.84
C SER A 132 1.67 19.78 13.89
N HIS A 133 1.82 18.50 14.25
CA HIS A 133 1.48 17.36 13.41
C HIS A 133 0.62 16.32 14.14
N PRO A 134 -0.60 16.68 14.56
CA PRO A 134 -1.48 15.75 15.23
C PRO A 134 -1.89 14.61 14.30
N GLY A 135 -1.74 13.38 14.78
CA GLY A 135 -2.15 12.20 14.00
C GLY A 135 -1.14 11.71 12.98
N LEU A 136 0.11 12.18 13.05
CA LEU A 136 1.19 11.62 12.27
C LEU A 136 1.29 10.11 12.51
N ARG A 137 1.53 9.35 11.44
CA ARG A 137 1.64 7.89 11.46
C ARG A 137 3.00 7.45 10.96
N VAL A 138 3.39 6.25 11.37
CA VAL A 138 4.60 5.60 10.84
C VAL A 138 4.18 4.67 9.70
N PRO A 139 4.47 5.03 8.43
CA PRO A 139 4.15 4.17 7.30
C PRO A 139 4.86 2.80 7.44
N GLY A 140 4.10 1.73 7.28
CA GLY A 140 4.64 0.39 7.19
C GLY A 140 5.09 0.02 5.78
N ALA A 141 5.33 -1.28 5.56
CA ALA A 141 5.59 -1.84 4.25
C ALA A 141 4.40 -2.68 3.76
N PHE A 142 4.10 -2.56 2.47
CA PHE A 142 3.05 -3.40 1.88
C PHE A 142 3.53 -4.84 1.65
N ASP A 143 4.78 -5.01 1.26
CA ASP A 143 5.40 -6.30 0.97
C ASP A 143 6.82 -6.38 1.52
N ALA A 144 7.16 -7.49 2.16
CA ALA A 144 8.45 -7.66 2.83
C ALA A 144 9.62 -7.81 1.83
N PHE A 145 9.40 -8.49 0.69
CA PHE A 145 10.43 -8.62 -0.33
C PHE A 145 10.72 -7.27 -0.99
N GLU A 146 9.67 -6.54 -1.36
CA GLU A 146 9.78 -5.18 -1.90
C GLU A 146 10.50 -4.24 -0.92
N LEU A 147 10.19 -4.33 0.37
CA LEU A 147 10.89 -3.56 1.41
C LEU A 147 12.39 -3.89 1.42
N GLY A 148 12.74 -5.18 1.34
CA GLY A 148 14.14 -5.62 1.27
C GLY A 148 14.87 -5.07 0.05
N VAL A 149 14.25 -5.13 -1.13
CA VAL A 149 14.78 -4.54 -2.36
C VAL A 149 14.99 -3.04 -2.21
N ARG A 150 14.00 -2.31 -1.70
CA ARG A 150 14.09 -0.86 -1.45
C ARG A 150 15.20 -0.52 -0.45
N ALA A 151 15.36 -1.33 0.60
CA ALA A 151 16.39 -1.13 1.60
C ALA A 151 17.81 -1.31 1.02
N ILE A 152 18.00 -2.30 0.15
CA ILE A 152 19.29 -2.53 -0.54
C ILE A 152 19.58 -1.38 -1.51
N ILE A 153 18.62 -1.03 -2.37
CA ILE A 153 18.78 0.06 -3.35
C ILE A 153 19.02 1.41 -2.66
N GLY A 154 18.41 1.60 -1.48
CA GLY A 154 18.50 2.86 -0.73
C GLY A 154 19.80 3.08 0.03
N GLN A 155 20.72 2.09 0.04
CA GLN A 155 21.98 2.23 0.77
C GLN A 155 22.89 3.28 0.13
N GLN A 156 23.33 4.24 0.94
CA GLN A 156 24.30 5.29 0.56
C GLN A 156 23.88 6.17 -0.64
N VAL A 157 22.59 6.25 -0.94
CA VAL A 157 22.05 7.10 -2.00
C VAL A 157 20.94 7.99 -1.46
N THR A 158 20.63 9.09 -2.17
CA THR A 158 19.51 9.94 -1.80
C THR A 158 18.16 9.23 -2.02
N VAL A 159 17.11 9.63 -1.30
CA VAL A 159 15.75 9.12 -1.48
C VAL A 159 15.31 9.22 -2.95
N LYS A 160 15.59 10.35 -3.62
CA LYS A 160 15.27 10.55 -5.04
C LYS A 160 15.98 9.54 -5.95
N ALA A 161 17.26 9.25 -5.70
CA ALA A 161 18.01 8.26 -6.45
C ALA A 161 17.45 6.85 -6.19
N ALA A 162 17.21 6.48 -4.93
CA ALA A 162 16.62 5.21 -4.54
C ALA A 162 15.26 4.99 -5.22
N THR A 163 14.38 5.99 -5.22
CA THR A 163 13.07 5.94 -5.88
C THR A 163 13.21 5.75 -7.40
N THR A 164 14.18 6.42 -8.02
CA THR A 164 14.44 6.27 -9.46
C THR A 164 14.92 4.84 -9.78
N VAL A 165 15.86 4.31 -9.01
CA VAL A 165 16.39 2.95 -9.23
C VAL A 165 15.33 1.90 -8.93
N SER A 166 14.53 2.07 -7.87
CA SER A 166 13.39 1.17 -7.56
C SER A 166 12.36 1.13 -8.69
N SER A 167 12.07 2.29 -9.31
CA SER A 167 11.16 2.33 -10.46
C SER A 167 11.76 1.65 -11.70
N ARG A 168 13.06 1.80 -11.96
CA ARG A 168 13.75 1.07 -13.02
C ARG A 168 13.77 -0.44 -12.77
N PHE A 169 13.96 -0.85 -11.52
CA PHE A 169 13.87 -2.25 -11.11
C PHE A 169 12.47 -2.81 -11.40
N ALA A 170 11.40 -2.11 -11.06
CA ALA A 170 10.05 -2.52 -11.39
C ALA A 170 9.81 -2.59 -12.90
N ALA A 171 10.31 -1.62 -13.67
CA ALA A 171 10.22 -1.62 -15.13
C ALA A 171 10.96 -2.78 -15.79
N ALA A 172 12.14 -3.17 -15.28
CA ALA A 172 12.95 -4.25 -15.82
C ALA A 172 12.42 -5.64 -15.44
N PHE A 173 12.03 -5.82 -14.18
CA PHE A 173 11.74 -7.15 -13.62
C PHE A 173 10.26 -7.37 -13.28
N GLY A 174 9.44 -6.32 -13.22
CA GLY A 174 8.01 -6.41 -12.99
C GLY A 174 7.27 -7.00 -14.20
N GLU A 175 6.13 -7.63 -13.95
CA GLU A 175 5.29 -8.16 -15.02
C GLU A 175 4.32 -7.10 -15.52
N PRO A 176 4.14 -6.94 -16.85
CA PRO A 176 3.12 -6.04 -17.38
C PRO A 176 1.72 -6.40 -16.87
N CYS A 177 0.89 -5.39 -16.65
CA CYS A 177 -0.51 -5.58 -16.27
C CYS A 177 -1.41 -4.50 -16.88
N GLU A 178 -2.68 -4.82 -16.97
CA GLU A 178 -3.74 -3.89 -17.34
C GLU A 178 -4.54 -3.49 -16.10
N THR A 179 -4.68 -2.20 -15.89
CA THR A 179 -5.51 -1.63 -14.83
C THR A 179 -6.33 -0.47 -15.37
N PRO A 180 -7.38 -0.01 -14.67
CA PRO A 180 -8.10 1.19 -15.08
C PRO A 180 -7.32 2.50 -14.88
N PHE A 181 -6.07 2.43 -14.44
CA PHE A 181 -5.19 3.57 -14.15
C PHE A 181 -4.01 3.55 -15.11
N ALA A 182 -3.83 4.62 -15.87
CA ALA A 182 -2.78 4.71 -16.88
C ALA A 182 -1.35 4.66 -16.32
N ASP A 183 -1.18 5.01 -15.06
CA ASP A 183 0.08 5.05 -14.32
C ASP A 183 0.44 3.73 -13.61
N LEU A 184 -0.47 2.75 -13.58
CA LEU A 184 -0.27 1.43 -13.01
C LEU A 184 -0.21 0.37 -14.12
N THR A 185 0.98 0.13 -14.63
CA THR A 185 1.22 -0.71 -15.82
C THR A 185 1.99 -1.99 -15.51
N ARG A 186 2.48 -2.14 -14.27
CA ARG A 186 3.26 -3.31 -13.88
C ARG A 186 2.89 -3.83 -12.48
N TYR A 187 3.00 -5.12 -12.31
CA TYR A 187 3.14 -5.74 -11.00
C TYR A 187 4.57 -5.65 -10.51
N THR A 188 4.77 -5.65 -9.19
CA THR A 188 6.12 -5.75 -8.61
C THR A 188 6.79 -7.07 -9.00
N ALA A 189 8.12 -7.08 -9.04
CA ALA A 189 8.89 -8.27 -9.34
C ALA A 189 8.64 -9.38 -8.30
N HIS A 190 8.48 -10.61 -8.76
CA HIS A 190 8.31 -11.75 -7.88
C HIS A 190 9.66 -12.26 -7.34
N PRO A 191 9.78 -12.62 -6.05
CA PRO A 191 11.04 -13.09 -5.46
C PRO A 191 11.69 -14.23 -6.23
N GLU A 192 10.90 -15.22 -6.68
CA GLU A 192 11.38 -16.38 -7.42
C GLU A 192 12.01 -16.00 -8.77
N ARG A 193 11.44 -14.98 -9.45
CA ARG A 193 12.00 -14.46 -10.69
C ARG A 193 13.38 -13.84 -10.44
N ILE A 194 13.51 -13.05 -9.38
CA ILE A 194 14.79 -12.40 -9.07
C ILE A 194 15.83 -13.43 -8.62
N ALA A 195 15.44 -14.44 -7.84
CA ALA A 195 16.33 -15.51 -7.40
C ALA A 195 16.87 -16.39 -8.54
N ALA A 196 16.21 -16.39 -9.70
CA ALA A 196 16.64 -17.11 -10.88
C ALA A 196 17.63 -16.34 -11.79
N LEU A 197 17.88 -15.05 -11.49
CA LEU A 197 18.78 -14.18 -12.25
C LEU A 197 20.21 -14.32 -11.76
N THR A 198 21.14 -14.06 -12.67
CA THR A 198 22.56 -13.87 -12.35
C THR A 198 22.83 -12.41 -11.94
N VAL A 199 24.01 -12.14 -11.40
CA VAL A 199 24.44 -10.77 -11.10
C VAL A 199 24.47 -9.91 -12.36
N ASP A 200 24.93 -10.47 -13.49
CA ASP A 200 25.02 -9.75 -14.77
C ASP A 200 23.64 -9.38 -15.36
N ASP A 201 22.57 -10.10 -14.98
CA ASP A 201 21.22 -9.78 -15.41
C ASP A 201 20.64 -8.57 -14.64
N VAL A 202 21.24 -8.21 -13.49
CA VAL A 202 20.74 -7.16 -12.58
C VAL A 202 21.60 -5.89 -12.66
N CYS A 203 22.85 -5.98 -13.10
CA CYS A 203 23.78 -4.86 -13.26
C CYS A 203 23.71 -4.27 -14.66
#